data_9b591ace137ef33bddc4b2ef2b6416f9
#
_entry.id   9b591ace137ef33bddc4b2ef2b6416f9
#
_cell.length_a   1.000
_cell.length_b   1.000
_cell.length_c   1.000
_cell.angle_alpha   90.00
_cell.angle_beta   90.00
_cell.angle_gamma   90.00
#
_symmetry.space_group_name_H-M   'P 1'
#
loop_
_entity.id
_entity.type
_entity.pdbx_description
1 polymer ?
#
loop_
_entity_poly.entity_id
_entity_poly.type
_entity_poly.pdbx_seq_one_letter_code
_entity_poly.pdbx_strand_id
1 'polypeptide(L)'
;MTRLHCVTRRRAEALRRALAAAACGLAAAGLLGCGSAAHVLNPAQQGAIAASQSAARLLARGDVAQARSQYERALAAAESVEDFALAGATLINLALLQGRSGELAAGHARLDRILAAPQRYGAALQAAAATRKALLYLDAPDLDAALAWAGKAQAVCPAPCELGAVLADLRAHAALQRGDFALAAQLATTAADLAVQAAQAAEHANALRLQGLARSRLGQTGEAAAALAQALAIDQRLGLPERVALDLLYAGDNEQRRQQPAAAREFYERALVVYQAAGLAVAAESLRVRLAALGSTAAGRP
;
A
#
# COMPACT_ATOMS: atom_id res chain seq x y z
N MET A 1 -32.52 -14.39 -39.33
CA MET A 1 -32.12 -13.56 -38.15
C MET A 1 -32.87 -13.88 -36.85
N THR A 2 -33.47 -15.08 -36.67
CA THR A 2 -34.37 -15.39 -35.54
C THR A 2 -33.82 -16.45 -34.54
N ARG A 3 -32.65 -17.03 -34.77
CA ARG A 3 -32.07 -18.06 -33.84
C ARG A 3 -31.09 -17.52 -32.80
N LEU A 4 -30.48 -16.34 -32.99
CA LEU A 4 -29.53 -15.77 -32.03
C LEU A 4 -30.19 -15.11 -30.80
N HIS A 5 -31.41 -14.59 -30.96
CA HIS A 5 -32.13 -13.93 -29.85
C HIS A 5 -32.72 -14.88 -28.80
N CYS A 6 -32.91 -16.15 -29.15
CA CYS A 6 -33.49 -17.15 -28.22
C CYS A 6 -32.45 -17.74 -27.24
N VAL A 7 -31.17 -17.80 -27.63
CA VAL A 7 -30.08 -18.33 -26.80
C VAL A 7 -29.65 -17.37 -25.72
N THR A 8 -29.63 -16.06 -26.02
CA THR A 8 -29.26 -15.02 -25.02
C THR A 8 -30.33 -14.84 -23.94
N ARG A 9 -31.61 -14.98 -24.31
CA ARG A 9 -32.73 -14.87 -23.35
C ARG A 9 -32.75 -16.04 -22.36
N ARG A 10 -32.51 -17.28 -22.84
CA ARG A 10 -32.44 -18.44 -21.95
C ARG A 10 -31.26 -18.44 -20.98
N ARG A 11 -30.11 -17.88 -21.37
CA ARG A 11 -28.96 -17.73 -20.49
C ARG A 11 -29.19 -16.67 -19.41
N ALA A 12 -29.88 -15.58 -19.75
CA ALA A 12 -30.25 -14.54 -18.78
C ALA A 12 -31.30 -15.01 -17.75
N GLU A 13 -32.24 -15.85 -18.17
CA GLU A 13 -33.23 -16.47 -17.27
C GLU A 13 -32.61 -17.55 -16.37
N ALA A 14 -31.67 -18.36 -16.88
CA ALA A 14 -30.94 -19.32 -16.08
C ALA A 14 -30.06 -18.64 -15.02
N LEU A 15 -29.43 -17.52 -15.36
CA LEU A 15 -28.61 -16.72 -14.41
C LEU A 15 -29.49 -16.06 -13.32
N ARG A 16 -30.68 -15.57 -13.67
CA ARG A 16 -31.65 -15.03 -12.70
C ARG A 16 -32.21 -16.10 -11.76
N ARG A 17 -32.45 -17.32 -12.25
CA ARG A 17 -32.90 -18.45 -11.41
C ARG A 17 -31.79 -18.97 -10.49
N ALA A 18 -30.54 -18.97 -10.94
CA ALA A 18 -29.39 -19.31 -10.10
C ALA A 18 -29.14 -18.28 -8.98
N LEU A 19 -29.33 -16.97 -9.27
CA LEU A 19 -29.23 -15.91 -8.26
C LEU A 19 -30.39 -15.91 -7.27
N ALA A 20 -31.62 -16.29 -7.71
CA ALA A 20 -32.77 -16.43 -6.81
C ALA A 20 -32.66 -17.68 -5.90
N ALA A 21 -32.07 -18.77 -6.37
CA ALA A 21 -31.81 -19.97 -5.56
C ALA A 21 -30.70 -19.75 -4.52
N ALA A 22 -29.69 -18.92 -4.81
CA ALA A 22 -28.65 -18.54 -3.86
C ALA A 22 -29.19 -17.63 -2.74
N ALA A 23 -30.19 -16.78 -3.01
CA ALA A 23 -30.80 -15.92 -2.02
C ALA A 23 -31.72 -16.67 -1.04
N CYS A 24 -32.37 -17.75 -1.45
CA CYS A 24 -33.20 -18.58 -0.55
C CYS A 24 -32.39 -19.57 0.30
N GLY A 25 -31.16 -19.96 -0.13
CA GLY A 25 -30.32 -20.88 0.63
C GLY A 25 -29.64 -20.25 1.86
N LEU A 26 -29.51 -18.94 1.91
CA LEU A 26 -28.89 -18.20 3.02
C LEU A 26 -29.87 -17.89 4.18
N ALA A 27 -31.17 -18.03 3.98
CA ALA A 27 -32.17 -17.76 5.03
C ALA A 27 -32.45 -18.95 5.97
N ALA A 28 -32.01 -20.19 5.63
CA ALA A 28 -32.30 -21.39 6.43
C ALA A 28 -31.12 -21.87 7.30
N ALA A 29 -29.89 -21.30 7.15
CA ALA A 29 -28.73 -21.65 7.97
C ALA A 29 -28.55 -20.76 9.21
N GLY A 30 -29.47 -19.82 9.46
CA GLY A 30 -29.36 -18.79 10.52
C GLY A 30 -29.95 -19.18 11.88
N LEU A 31 -30.37 -20.42 12.15
CA LEU A 31 -31.07 -20.78 13.38
C LEU A 31 -30.36 -21.77 14.31
N LEU A 32 -29.11 -22.12 14.09
CA LEU A 32 -28.31 -22.93 15.03
C LEU A 32 -26.90 -22.31 15.20
N GLY A 33 -26.78 -21.04 15.46
CA GLY A 33 -25.54 -20.38 15.84
C GLY A 33 -25.64 -19.89 17.28
N CYS A 34 -24.87 -20.46 18.19
CA CYS A 34 -24.63 -19.91 19.52
C CYS A 34 -24.38 -18.39 19.39
N GLY A 35 -25.20 -17.60 20.08
CA GLY A 35 -25.13 -16.15 20.03
C GLY A 35 -23.79 -15.61 20.50
N SER A 36 -22.92 -15.28 19.57
CA SER A 36 -21.97 -14.20 19.81
C SER A 36 -22.79 -12.93 19.87
N ALA A 37 -23.03 -12.42 21.09
CA ALA A 37 -23.65 -11.13 21.26
C ALA A 37 -22.90 -10.13 20.39
N ALA A 38 -23.58 -9.52 19.43
CA ALA A 38 -22.99 -8.45 18.63
C ALA A 38 -22.43 -7.42 19.64
N HIS A 39 -21.12 -7.23 19.65
CA HIS A 39 -20.47 -6.32 20.59
C HIS A 39 -20.98 -4.90 20.30
N VAL A 40 -21.93 -4.43 21.10
CA VAL A 40 -22.48 -3.09 20.94
C VAL A 40 -21.40 -2.10 21.34
N LEU A 41 -20.90 -1.36 20.35
CA LEU A 41 -19.92 -0.29 20.59
C LEU A 41 -20.52 0.78 21.48
N ASN A 42 -19.81 1.18 22.52
CA ASN A 42 -20.20 2.32 23.34
C ASN A 42 -20.00 3.65 22.58
N PRO A 43 -20.60 4.77 23.05
CA PRO A 43 -20.52 6.07 22.36
C PRO A 43 -19.09 6.56 22.13
N ALA A 44 -18.14 6.29 23.06
CA ALA A 44 -16.75 6.69 22.90
C ALA A 44 -16.05 5.89 21.78
N GLN A 45 -16.29 4.59 21.70
CA GLN A 45 -15.78 3.73 20.62
C GLN A 45 -16.34 4.16 19.26
N GLN A 46 -17.65 4.43 19.19
CA GLN A 46 -18.29 4.96 17.97
C GLN A 46 -17.67 6.30 17.56
N GLY A 47 -17.45 7.20 18.53
CA GLY A 47 -16.78 8.49 18.31
C GLY A 47 -15.35 8.34 17.81
N ALA A 48 -14.57 7.41 18.38
CA ALA A 48 -13.20 7.13 17.96
C ALA A 48 -13.13 6.61 16.52
N ILE A 49 -14.01 5.67 16.16
CA ILE A 49 -14.10 5.12 14.79
C ILE A 49 -14.50 6.22 13.80
N ALA A 50 -15.53 7.01 14.12
CA ALA A 50 -16.00 8.08 13.25
C ALA A 50 -14.92 9.16 13.03
N ALA A 51 -14.19 9.54 14.08
CA ALA A 51 -13.08 10.47 14.00
C ALA A 51 -11.92 9.92 13.15
N SER A 52 -11.54 8.63 13.33
CA SER A 52 -10.52 7.98 12.52
C SER A 52 -10.90 7.91 11.03
N GLN A 53 -12.15 7.59 10.72
CA GLN A 53 -12.67 7.59 9.35
C GLN A 53 -12.68 9.00 8.74
N SER A 54 -13.02 10.03 9.55
CA SER A 54 -12.95 11.42 9.13
C SER A 54 -11.51 11.84 8.82
N ALA A 55 -10.56 11.46 9.67
CA ALA A 55 -9.13 11.71 9.45
C ALA A 55 -8.64 11.09 8.14
N ALA A 56 -9.01 9.84 7.85
CA ALA A 56 -8.62 9.18 6.61
C ALA A 56 -9.16 9.91 5.36
N ARG A 57 -10.43 10.38 5.41
CA ARG A 57 -11.01 11.18 4.31
C ARG A 57 -10.32 12.54 4.12
N LEU A 58 -9.93 13.19 5.21
CA LEU A 58 -9.18 14.46 5.16
C LEU A 58 -7.78 14.26 4.57
N LEU A 59 -7.09 13.19 4.95
CA LEU A 59 -5.80 12.82 4.34
C LEU A 59 -5.92 12.59 2.84
N ALA A 60 -6.96 11.91 2.39
CA ALA A 60 -7.21 11.69 0.96
C ALA A 60 -7.42 13.00 0.18
N ARG A 61 -7.80 14.09 0.85
CA ARG A 61 -7.94 15.45 0.30
C ARG A 61 -6.70 16.32 0.48
N GLY A 62 -5.64 15.79 1.13
CA GLY A 62 -4.43 16.55 1.44
C GLY A 62 -4.52 17.45 2.68
N ASP A 63 -5.62 17.38 3.44
CA ASP A 63 -5.83 18.21 4.63
C ASP A 63 -5.19 17.58 5.87
N VAL A 64 -3.87 17.61 5.92
CA VAL A 64 -3.03 16.94 6.92
C VAL A 64 -3.30 17.47 8.34
N ALA A 65 -3.50 18.78 8.49
CA ALA A 65 -3.69 19.41 9.81
C ALA A 65 -5.01 18.98 10.46
N GLN A 66 -6.11 19.00 9.69
CA GLN A 66 -7.41 18.55 10.17
C GLN A 66 -7.42 17.03 10.39
N ALA A 67 -6.76 16.26 9.53
CA ALA A 67 -6.62 14.81 9.72
C ALA A 67 -5.93 14.48 11.05
N ARG A 68 -4.83 15.19 11.37
CA ARG A 68 -4.15 15.06 12.67
C ARG A 68 -5.10 15.32 13.83
N SER A 69 -5.83 16.43 13.80
CA SER A 69 -6.79 16.79 14.85
C SER A 69 -7.85 15.69 15.05
N GLN A 70 -8.36 15.11 13.95
CA GLN A 70 -9.34 14.01 14.04
C GLN A 70 -8.72 12.73 14.63
N TYR A 71 -7.50 12.37 14.25
CA TYR A 71 -6.83 11.22 14.87
C TYR A 71 -6.53 11.43 16.37
N GLU A 72 -6.13 12.65 16.81
CA GLU A 72 -5.94 12.94 18.23
C GLU A 72 -7.27 12.83 19.01
N ARG A 73 -8.38 13.28 18.42
CA ARG A 73 -9.71 13.06 19.01
C ARG A 73 -10.08 11.58 19.11
N ALA A 74 -9.79 10.82 18.05
CA ALA A 74 -10.01 9.38 18.06
C ALA A 74 -9.19 8.67 19.14
N LEU A 75 -7.94 9.06 19.31
CA LEU A 75 -7.06 8.54 20.34
C LEU A 75 -7.59 8.84 21.73
N ALA A 76 -7.96 10.09 22.02
CA ALA A 76 -8.51 10.49 23.31
C ALA A 76 -9.80 9.73 23.63
N ALA A 77 -10.69 9.55 22.66
CA ALA A 77 -11.94 8.81 22.83
C ALA A 77 -11.68 7.31 23.12
N ALA A 78 -10.72 6.67 22.42
CA ALA A 78 -10.35 5.28 22.66
C ALA A 78 -9.69 5.09 24.05
N GLU A 79 -8.79 6.01 24.42
CA GLU A 79 -8.11 5.99 25.73
C GLU A 79 -9.08 6.21 26.89
N SER A 80 -10.13 7.04 26.71
CA SER A 80 -11.12 7.33 27.75
C SER A 80 -11.91 6.11 28.21
N VAL A 81 -11.93 5.05 27.41
CA VAL A 81 -12.62 3.78 27.73
C VAL A 81 -11.66 2.57 27.70
N GLU A 82 -10.35 2.82 27.77
CA GLU A 82 -9.29 1.82 27.75
C GLU A 82 -9.38 0.83 26.58
N ASP A 83 -9.90 1.29 25.42
CA ASP A 83 -9.90 0.50 24.19
C ASP A 83 -8.50 0.54 23.54
N PHE A 84 -7.63 -0.36 24.01
CA PHE A 84 -6.25 -0.43 23.52
C PHE A 84 -6.14 -0.87 22.05
N ALA A 85 -7.15 -1.55 21.51
CA ALA A 85 -7.17 -1.92 20.10
C ALA A 85 -7.37 -0.69 19.21
N LEU A 86 -8.37 0.14 19.50
CA LEU A 86 -8.62 1.40 18.80
C LEU A 86 -7.51 2.42 19.05
N ALA A 87 -7.01 2.53 20.29
CA ALA A 87 -5.90 3.43 20.62
C ALA A 87 -4.63 3.06 19.85
N GLY A 88 -4.26 1.77 19.82
CA GLY A 88 -3.09 1.28 19.10
C GLY A 88 -3.19 1.51 17.59
N ALA A 89 -4.32 1.19 16.97
CA ALA A 89 -4.56 1.46 15.56
C ALA A 89 -4.44 2.97 15.24
N THR A 90 -4.97 3.82 16.12
CA THR A 90 -4.90 5.28 15.95
C THR A 90 -3.48 5.81 16.12
N LEU A 91 -2.70 5.29 17.08
CA LEU A 91 -1.28 5.63 17.24
C LEU A 91 -0.46 5.29 16.01
N ILE A 92 -0.71 4.13 15.37
CA ILE A 92 -0.05 3.73 14.12
C ILE A 92 -0.41 4.70 12.98
N ASN A 93 -1.68 5.12 12.87
CA ASN A 93 -2.11 6.08 11.87
C ASN A 93 -1.49 7.47 12.09
N LEU A 94 -1.39 7.93 13.35
CA LEU A 94 -0.68 9.17 13.70
C LEU A 94 0.80 9.09 13.35
N ALA A 95 1.46 7.97 13.62
CA ALA A 95 2.86 7.76 13.25
C ALA A 95 3.06 7.80 11.73
N LEU A 96 2.15 7.20 10.96
CA LEU A 96 2.17 7.28 9.49
C LEU A 96 2.05 8.72 9.00
N LEU A 97 1.09 9.47 9.55
CA LEU A 97 0.87 10.88 9.20
C LEU A 97 2.12 11.72 9.52
N GLN A 98 2.69 11.54 10.71
CA GLN A 98 3.89 12.25 11.15
C GLN A 98 5.11 11.91 10.28
N GLY A 99 5.29 10.65 9.90
CA GLY A 99 6.33 10.25 8.95
C GLY A 99 6.20 10.98 7.61
N ARG A 100 5.00 11.01 7.03
CA ARG A 100 4.72 11.74 5.79
C ARG A 100 4.95 13.26 5.88
N SER A 101 4.81 13.82 7.07
CA SER A 101 5.07 15.24 7.36
C SER A 101 6.54 15.52 7.72
N GLY A 102 7.42 14.52 7.68
CA GLY A 102 8.84 14.66 8.08
C GLY A 102 9.08 14.70 9.58
N GLU A 103 8.04 14.50 10.41
CA GLU A 103 8.11 14.51 11.87
C GLU A 103 8.51 13.13 12.42
N LEU A 104 9.63 12.57 11.94
CA LEU A 104 10.04 11.18 12.23
C LEU A 104 10.13 10.86 13.72
N ALA A 105 10.72 11.78 14.52
CA ALA A 105 10.86 11.60 15.97
C ALA A 105 9.50 11.47 16.67
N ALA A 106 8.52 12.28 16.28
CA ALA A 106 7.16 12.19 16.82
C ALA A 106 6.48 10.88 16.39
N GLY A 107 6.67 10.45 15.13
CA GLY A 107 6.19 9.16 14.64
C GLY A 107 6.77 7.99 15.45
N HIS A 108 8.07 7.98 15.70
CA HIS A 108 8.71 6.97 16.55
C HIS A 108 8.14 6.96 17.97
N ALA A 109 7.96 8.13 18.59
CA ALA A 109 7.40 8.23 19.94
C ALA A 109 5.98 7.63 20.06
N ARG A 110 5.13 7.80 19.03
CA ARG A 110 3.80 7.17 18.98
C ARG A 110 3.90 5.64 18.98
N LEU A 111 4.79 5.09 18.16
CA LEU A 111 5.00 3.65 18.06
C LEU A 111 5.61 3.06 19.34
N ASP A 112 6.52 3.81 19.98
CA ASP A 112 7.14 3.39 21.25
C ASP A 112 6.12 3.24 22.39
N ARG A 113 5.02 4.01 22.39
CA ARG A 113 3.93 3.80 23.36
C ARG A 113 3.29 2.40 23.24
N ILE A 114 3.17 1.87 22.01
CA ILE A 114 2.65 0.52 21.76
C ILE A 114 3.71 -0.51 22.18
N LEU A 115 4.95 -0.32 21.71
CA LEU A 115 6.04 -1.27 21.88
C LEU A 115 6.48 -1.45 23.35
N ALA A 116 6.32 -0.40 24.17
CA ALA A 116 6.64 -0.44 25.60
C ALA A 116 5.57 -1.15 26.46
N ALA A 117 4.40 -1.47 25.92
CA ALA A 117 3.29 -2.02 26.71
C ALA A 117 2.65 -3.26 26.03
N PRO A 118 3.42 -4.37 25.86
CA PRO A 118 2.94 -5.56 25.15
C PRO A 118 1.72 -6.22 25.80
N GLN A 119 1.53 -6.08 27.11
CA GLN A 119 0.35 -6.61 27.80
C GLN A 119 -0.95 -5.87 27.45
N ARG A 120 -0.86 -4.59 27.07
CA ARG A 120 -2.01 -3.77 26.67
C ARG A 120 -2.31 -3.88 25.19
N TYR A 121 -1.24 -3.90 24.37
CA TYR A 121 -1.32 -3.98 22.93
C TYR A 121 -0.91 -5.38 22.48
N GLY A 122 -1.85 -6.20 22.10
CA GLY A 122 -1.57 -7.61 21.72
C GLY A 122 -0.57 -7.74 20.57
N ALA A 123 -0.13 -8.96 20.32
CA ALA A 123 0.94 -9.30 19.37
C ALA A 123 0.75 -8.68 17.96
N ALA A 124 -0.48 -8.62 17.46
CA ALA A 124 -0.77 -8.03 16.14
C ALA A 124 -0.43 -6.53 16.09
N LEU A 125 -0.79 -5.75 17.13
CA LEU A 125 -0.45 -4.32 17.20
C LEU A 125 1.05 -4.11 17.46
N GLN A 126 1.69 -4.98 18.25
CA GLN A 126 3.14 -4.98 18.42
C GLN A 126 3.87 -5.19 17.09
N ALA A 127 3.45 -6.19 16.32
CA ALA A 127 4.01 -6.46 15.00
C ALA A 127 3.78 -5.28 14.02
N ALA A 128 2.56 -4.73 14.00
CA ALA A 128 2.23 -3.58 13.16
C ALA A 128 3.02 -2.33 13.54
N ALA A 129 3.19 -2.04 14.83
CA ALA A 129 3.99 -0.91 15.31
C ALA A 129 5.48 -1.08 14.96
N ALA A 130 6.04 -2.28 15.15
CA ALA A 130 7.42 -2.58 14.80
C ALA A 130 7.63 -2.49 13.28
N THR A 131 6.69 -2.97 12.45
CA THR A 131 6.73 -2.83 10.98
C THR A 131 6.68 -1.36 10.58
N ARG A 132 5.80 -0.56 11.18
CA ARG A 132 5.73 0.88 10.89
C ARG A 132 7.01 1.61 11.29
N LYS A 133 7.60 1.23 12.42
CA LYS A 133 8.89 1.77 12.88
C LYS A 133 10.02 1.43 11.91
N ALA A 134 10.05 0.20 11.39
CA ALA A 134 10.98 -0.21 10.34
C ALA A 134 10.84 0.65 9.07
N LEU A 135 9.60 0.92 8.63
CA LEU A 135 9.34 1.78 7.47
C LEU A 135 9.82 3.23 7.68
N LEU A 136 9.61 3.80 8.88
CA LEU A 136 10.11 5.15 9.19
C LEU A 136 11.65 5.22 9.13
N TYR A 137 12.36 4.18 9.55
CA TYR A 137 13.82 4.10 9.42
C TYR A 137 14.26 3.90 7.96
N LEU A 138 13.46 3.22 7.15
CA LEU A 138 13.74 3.08 5.71
C LEU A 138 13.65 4.43 4.99
N ASP A 139 12.68 5.28 5.37
CA ASP A 139 12.52 6.65 4.87
C ASP A 139 13.66 7.58 5.34
N ALA A 140 14.22 7.33 6.52
CA ALA A 140 15.36 8.06 7.11
C ALA A 140 16.75 7.55 6.66
N PRO A 141 16.89 6.79 5.61
CA PRO A 141 17.87 5.82 5.11
C PRO A 141 18.76 5.16 6.18
N ASP A 142 18.22 4.82 7.33
CA ASP A 142 18.87 3.97 8.33
C ASP A 142 18.47 2.49 8.11
N LEU A 143 19.14 1.87 7.16
CA LEU A 143 18.80 0.50 6.71
C LEU A 143 19.03 -0.55 7.80
N ASP A 144 20.01 -0.37 8.68
CA ASP A 144 20.29 -1.31 9.74
C ASP A 144 19.21 -1.29 10.81
N ALA A 145 18.77 -0.11 11.23
CA ALA A 145 17.63 0.04 12.12
C ALA A 145 16.34 -0.48 11.48
N ALA A 146 16.10 -0.17 10.19
CA ALA A 146 14.93 -0.68 9.47
C ALA A 146 14.87 -2.21 9.47
N LEU A 147 15.97 -2.88 9.14
CA LEU A 147 16.05 -4.34 9.13
C LEU A 147 15.95 -4.96 10.53
N ALA A 148 16.56 -4.33 11.55
CA ALA A 148 16.43 -4.77 12.94
C ALA A 148 14.98 -4.73 13.42
N TRP A 149 14.24 -3.65 13.11
CA TRP A 149 12.82 -3.54 13.46
C TRP A 149 11.94 -4.48 12.64
N ALA A 150 12.25 -4.73 11.37
CA ALA A 150 11.57 -5.75 10.58
C ALA A 150 11.74 -7.16 11.18
N GLY A 151 12.94 -7.48 11.69
CA GLY A 151 13.19 -8.72 12.44
C GLY A 151 12.34 -8.83 13.69
N LYS A 152 12.24 -7.76 14.49
CA LYS A 152 11.38 -7.70 15.69
C LYS A 152 9.90 -7.88 15.31
N ALA A 153 9.44 -7.22 14.26
CA ALA A 153 8.07 -7.36 13.76
C ALA A 153 7.74 -8.81 13.39
N GLN A 154 8.64 -9.45 12.64
CA GLN A 154 8.49 -10.85 12.23
C GLN A 154 8.42 -11.81 13.44
N ALA A 155 9.24 -11.57 14.48
CA ALA A 155 9.30 -12.43 15.66
C ALA A 155 8.02 -12.42 16.49
N VAL A 156 7.27 -11.30 16.49
CA VAL A 156 6.02 -11.16 17.28
C VAL A 156 4.76 -11.26 16.43
N CYS A 157 4.89 -11.37 15.10
CA CYS A 157 3.75 -11.45 14.20
C CYS A 157 2.99 -12.77 14.43
N PRO A 158 1.67 -12.73 14.71
CA PRO A 158 0.87 -13.95 14.84
C PRO A 158 0.85 -14.76 13.54
N ALA A 159 0.80 -16.06 13.63
CA ALA A 159 0.66 -16.93 12.48
C ALA A 159 -0.83 -17.18 12.14
N PRO A 160 -1.25 -17.09 10.85
CA PRO A 160 -0.44 -16.63 9.70
C PRO A 160 -0.11 -15.13 9.79
N CYS A 161 1.13 -14.76 9.43
CA CYS A 161 1.56 -13.36 9.53
C CYS A 161 1.00 -12.52 8.36
N GLU A 162 -0.01 -11.73 8.62
CA GLU A 162 -0.62 -10.84 7.62
C GLU A 162 0.33 -9.74 7.12
N LEU A 163 1.40 -9.45 7.88
CA LEU A 163 2.43 -8.47 7.51
C LEU A 163 3.57 -9.09 6.69
N GLY A 164 3.50 -10.38 6.35
CA GLY A 164 4.57 -11.10 5.68
C GLY A 164 5.02 -10.45 4.37
N ALA A 165 4.07 -10.05 3.53
CA ALA A 165 4.36 -9.36 2.26
C ALA A 165 5.07 -8.01 2.50
N VAL A 166 4.55 -7.18 3.41
CA VAL A 166 5.13 -5.88 3.76
C VAL A 166 6.54 -6.01 4.31
N LEU A 167 6.80 -7.01 5.15
CA LEU A 167 8.12 -7.26 5.72
C LEU A 167 9.13 -7.76 4.67
N ALA A 168 8.68 -8.55 3.70
CA ALA A 168 9.50 -8.98 2.57
C ALA A 168 9.80 -7.79 1.62
N ASP A 169 8.80 -6.95 1.33
CA ASP A 169 8.96 -5.72 0.56
C ASP A 169 9.97 -4.76 1.20
N LEU A 170 9.89 -4.56 2.51
CA LEU A 170 10.83 -3.73 3.25
C LEU A 170 12.27 -4.24 3.10
N ARG A 171 12.48 -5.54 3.21
CA ARG A 171 13.81 -6.16 3.00
C ARG A 171 14.27 -6.03 1.55
N ALA A 172 13.36 -6.19 0.58
CA ALA A 172 13.65 -5.99 -0.83
C ALA A 172 14.09 -4.54 -1.12
N HIS A 173 13.39 -3.56 -0.53
CA HIS A 173 13.74 -2.15 -0.64
C HIS A 173 15.11 -1.85 0.00
N ALA A 174 15.39 -2.38 1.19
CA ALA A 174 16.70 -2.23 1.81
C ALA A 174 17.82 -2.84 0.97
N ALA A 175 17.60 -4.00 0.36
CA ALA A 175 18.54 -4.62 -0.57
C ALA A 175 18.76 -3.76 -1.83
N LEU A 176 17.70 -3.17 -2.40
CA LEU A 176 17.81 -2.22 -3.52
C LEU A 176 18.68 -1.02 -3.16
N GLN A 177 18.46 -0.42 -1.98
CA GLN A 177 19.25 0.74 -1.53
C GLN A 177 20.72 0.40 -1.28
N ARG A 178 21.02 -0.84 -0.86
CA ARG A 178 22.38 -1.36 -0.72
C ARG A 178 23.06 -1.73 -2.05
N GLY A 179 22.30 -1.74 -3.15
CA GLY A 179 22.79 -2.17 -4.47
C GLY A 179 22.81 -3.68 -4.67
N ASP A 180 22.27 -4.45 -3.73
CA ASP A 180 22.13 -5.91 -3.88
C ASP A 180 20.86 -6.23 -4.68
N PHE A 181 20.92 -6.00 -5.99
CA PHE A 181 19.78 -6.11 -6.88
C PHE A 181 19.29 -7.56 -7.06
N ALA A 182 20.19 -8.54 -6.93
CA ALA A 182 19.82 -9.95 -7.02
C ALA A 182 18.97 -10.37 -5.82
N LEU A 183 19.43 -10.05 -4.61
CA LEU A 183 18.67 -10.29 -3.37
C LEU A 183 17.34 -9.50 -3.37
N ALA A 184 17.38 -8.26 -3.84
CA ALA A 184 16.17 -7.45 -3.95
C ALA A 184 15.11 -8.08 -4.85
N ALA A 185 15.49 -8.60 -6.02
CA ALA A 185 14.61 -9.29 -6.94
C ALA A 185 14.00 -10.56 -6.31
N GLN A 186 14.82 -11.35 -5.60
CA GLN A 186 14.37 -12.56 -4.90
C GLN A 186 13.36 -12.23 -3.79
N LEU A 187 13.68 -11.25 -2.93
CA LEU A 187 12.81 -10.84 -1.84
C LEU A 187 11.49 -10.25 -2.35
N ALA A 188 11.53 -9.46 -3.43
CA ALA A 188 10.34 -8.92 -4.06
C ALA A 188 9.45 -10.03 -4.67
N THR A 189 10.04 -11.10 -5.22
CA THR A 189 9.28 -12.28 -5.67
C THR A 189 8.59 -12.94 -4.48
N THR A 190 9.30 -13.17 -3.37
CA THR A 190 8.70 -13.70 -2.14
C THR A 190 7.56 -12.83 -1.62
N ALA A 191 7.73 -11.50 -1.65
CA ALA A 191 6.69 -10.56 -1.24
C ALA A 191 5.45 -10.66 -2.14
N ALA A 192 5.63 -10.77 -3.46
CA ALA A 192 4.54 -10.94 -4.41
C ALA A 192 3.73 -12.22 -4.14
N ASP A 193 4.42 -13.35 -3.90
CA ASP A 193 3.77 -14.62 -3.59
C ASP A 193 2.96 -14.54 -2.28
N LEU A 194 3.54 -13.96 -1.24
CA LEU A 194 2.84 -13.75 0.04
C LEU A 194 1.63 -12.82 -0.11
N ALA A 195 1.75 -11.75 -0.89
CA ALA A 195 0.66 -10.81 -1.14
C ALA A 195 -0.50 -11.47 -1.91
N VAL A 196 -0.19 -12.34 -2.89
CA VAL A 196 -1.20 -13.11 -3.61
C VAL A 196 -1.91 -14.09 -2.68
N GLN A 197 -1.16 -14.84 -1.86
CA GLN A 197 -1.74 -15.78 -0.89
C GLN A 197 -2.66 -15.10 0.13
N ALA A 198 -2.31 -13.88 0.55
CA ALA A 198 -3.08 -13.08 1.49
C ALA A 198 -4.17 -12.22 0.82
N ALA A 199 -4.35 -12.30 -0.51
CA ALA A 199 -5.26 -11.46 -1.30
C ALA A 199 -5.03 -9.93 -1.11
N GLN A 200 -3.77 -9.52 -0.88
CA GLN A 200 -3.35 -8.13 -0.64
C GLN A 200 -2.91 -7.47 -1.95
N ALA A 201 -3.88 -7.05 -2.77
CA ALA A 201 -3.60 -6.54 -4.12
C ALA A 201 -2.64 -5.33 -4.14
N ALA A 202 -2.74 -4.42 -3.17
CA ALA A 202 -1.87 -3.24 -3.08
C ALA A 202 -0.42 -3.61 -2.75
N GLU A 203 -0.21 -4.61 -1.90
CA GLU A 203 1.13 -5.11 -1.57
C GLU A 203 1.70 -5.94 -2.74
N HIS A 204 0.84 -6.68 -3.46
CA HIS A 204 1.25 -7.37 -4.69
C HIS A 204 1.78 -6.39 -5.74
N ALA A 205 1.08 -5.27 -5.99
CA ALA A 205 1.56 -4.23 -6.90
C ALA A 205 2.90 -3.63 -6.44
N ASN A 206 3.06 -3.39 -5.13
CA ASN A 206 4.31 -2.88 -4.57
C ASN A 206 5.48 -3.85 -4.77
N ALA A 207 5.26 -5.13 -4.50
CA ALA A 207 6.25 -6.19 -4.71
C ALA A 207 6.66 -6.30 -6.19
N LEU A 208 5.71 -6.26 -7.13
CA LEU A 208 5.98 -6.25 -8.56
C LEU A 208 6.79 -5.01 -9.00
N ARG A 209 6.52 -3.85 -8.42
CA ARG A 209 7.29 -2.62 -8.65
C ARG A 209 8.73 -2.77 -8.20
N LEU A 210 8.96 -3.28 -6.98
CA LEU A 210 10.31 -3.55 -6.46
C LEU A 210 11.05 -4.58 -7.30
N GLN A 211 10.35 -5.64 -7.74
CA GLN A 211 10.89 -6.65 -8.65
C GLN A 211 11.31 -6.02 -9.99
N GLY A 212 10.47 -5.17 -10.57
CA GLY A 212 10.78 -4.44 -11.79
C GLY A 212 11.98 -3.53 -11.64
N LEU A 213 12.09 -2.78 -10.54
CA LEU A 213 13.25 -1.96 -10.24
C LEU A 213 14.53 -2.78 -10.13
N ALA A 214 14.51 -3.86 -9.36
CA ALA A 214 15.67 -4.72 -9.16
C ALA A 214 16.15 -5.37 -10.48
N ARG A 215 15.22 -5.92 -11.26
CA ARG A 215 15.51 -6.51 -12.57
C ARG A 215 16.04 -5.50 -13.58
N SER A 216 15.51 -4.30 -13.60
CA SER A 216 16.00 -3.21 -14.43
C SER A 216 17.47 -2.87 -14.12
N ARG A 217 17.84 -2.88 -12.82
CA ARG A 217 19.23 -2.67 -12.37
C ARG A 217 20.15 -3.82 -12.72
N LEU A 218 19.65 -5.04 -12.84
CA LEU A 218 20.38 -6.23 -13.32
C LEU A 218 20.50 -6.30 -14.83
N GLY A 219 19.94 -5.35 -15.60
CA GLY A 219 19.92 -5.39 -17.06
C GLY A 219 18.84 -6.30 -17.65
N GLN A 220 18.00 -6.92 -16.83
CA GLN A 220 16.88 -7.78 -17.22
C GLN A 220 15.66 -6.91 -17.60
N THR A 221 15.85 -6.00 -18.56
CA THR A 221 14.92 -4.92 -18.86
C THR A 221 13.57 -5.40 -19.41
N GLY A 222 13.52 -6.55 -20.10
CA GLY A 222 12.29 -7.16 -20.59
C GLY A 222 11.40 -7.68 -19.45
N GLU A 223 11.98 -8.38 -18.49
CA GLU A 223 11.28 -8.88 -17.29
C GLU A 223 10.88 -7.73 -16.38
N ALA A 224 11.71 -6.69 -16.29
CA ALA A 224 11.40 -5.46 -15.57
C ALA A 224 10.16 -4.76 -16.13
N ALA A 225 10.08 -4.63 -17.47
CA ALA A 225 8.92 -4.04 -18.13
C ALA A 225 7.63 -4.82 -17.85
N ALA A 226 7.69 -6.17 -17.88
CA ALA A 226 6.54 -7.00 -17.58
C ALA A 226 6.05 -6.83 -16.13
N ALA A 227 6.95 -6.79 -15.15
CA ALA A 227 6.62 -6.62 -13.74
C ALA A 227 6.02 -5.22 -13.47
N LEU A 228 6.62 -4.16 -14.03
CA LEU A 228 6.11 -2.78 -13.89
C LEU A 228 4.74 -2.59 -14.55
N ALA A 229 4.51 -3.23 -15.72
CA ALA A 229 3.21 -3.19 -16.37
C ALA A 229 2.11 -3.86 -15.53
N GLN A 230 2.42 -4.97 -14.85
CA GLN A 230 1.48 -5.63 -13.95
C GLN A 230 1.19 -4.78 -12.71
N ALA A 231 2.22 -4.17 -12.09
CA ALA A 231 2.04 -3.24 -10.97
C ALA A 231 1.12 -2.09 -11.36
N LEU A 232 1.39 -1.42 -12.48
CA LEU A 232 0.59 -0.33 -13.04
C LEU A 232 -0.88 -0.75 -13.25
N ALA A 233 -1.13 -1.92 -13.83
CA ALA A 233 -2.49 -2.41 -14.05
C ALA A 233 -3.26 -2.66 -12.75
N ILE A 234 -2.58 -3.12 -11.69
CA ILE A 234 -3.18 -3.31 -10.37
C ILE A 234 -3.48 -1.96 -9.73
N ASP A 235 -2.51 -1.03 -9.70
CA ASP A 235 -2.67 0.26 -9.04
C ASP A 235 -3.69 1.15 -9.75
N GLN A 236 -3.84 1.03 -11.07
CA GLN A 236 -4.93 1.66 -11.83
C GLN A 236 -6.30 1.13 -11.40
N ARG A 237 -6.46 -0.19 -11.24
CA ARG A 237 -7.72 -0.79 -10.77
C ARG A 237 -8.07 -0.40 -9.34
N LEU A 238 -7.04 -0.21 -8.50
CA LEU A 238 -7.21 0.23 -7.11
C LEU A 238 -7.44 1.74 -6.98
N GLY A 239 -7.28 2.51 -8.07
CA GLY A 239 -7.43 3.96 -8.05
C GLY A 239 -6.38 4.66 -7.18
N LEU A 240 -5.12 4.24 -7.24
CA LEU A 240 -4.01 4.77 -6.44
C LEU A 240 -3.09 5.67 -7.28
N PRO A 241 -3.44 6.96 -7.51
CA PRO A 241 -2.77 7.82 -8.48
C PRO A 241 -1.29 8.02 -8.17
N GLU A 242 -0.91 8.14 -6.91
CA GLU A 242 0.49 8.28 -6.51
C GLU A 242 1.33 7.06 -6.94
N ARG A 243 0.79 5.86 -6.76
CA ARG A 243 1.45 4.60 -7.16
C ARG A 243 1.47 4.44 -8.68
N VAL A 244 0.37 4.75 -9.35
CA VAL A 244 0.29 4.77 -10.83
C VAL A 244 1.38 5.66 -11.42
N ALA A 245 1.58 6.86 -10.87
CA ALA A 245 2.63 7.76 -11.33
C ALA A 245 4.03 7.19 -11.11
N LEU A 246 4.27 6.52 -9.97
CA LEU A 246 5.55 5.84 -9.70
C LEU A 246 5.80 4.67 -10.66
N ASP A 247 4.80 3.86 -10.98
CA ASP A 247 4.93 2.76 -11.95
C ASP A 247 5.30 3.29 -13.33
N LEU A 248 4.63 4.35 -13.78
CA LEU A 248 4.94 5.02 -15.04
C LEU A 248 6.36 5.61 -15.03
N LEU A 249 6.77 6.25 -13.93
CA LEU A 249 8.11 6.79 -13.77
C LEU A 249 9.18 5.67 -13.92
N TYR A 250 8.99 4.55 -13.23
CA TYR A 250 9.94 3.44 -13.28
C TYR A 250 9.91 2.69 -14.61
N ALA A 251 8.77 2.63 -15.28
CA ALA A 251 8.70 2.13 -16.65
C ALA A 251 9.53 3.02 -17.60
N GLY A 252 9.43 4.35 -17.47
CA GLY A 252 10.27 5.29 -18.20
C GLY A 252 11.76 5.11 -17.91
N ASP A 253 12.15 4.91 -16.64
CA ASP A 253 13.53 4.61 -16.24
C ASP A 253 14.06 3.31 -16.88
N ASN A 254 13.21 2.30 -16.97
CA ASN A 254 13.54 1.04 -17.62
C ASN A 254 13.74 1.21 -19.14
N GLU A 255 12.89 2.00 -19.82
CA GLU A 255 13.04 2.29 -21.24
C GLU A 255 14.32 3.12 -21.54
N GLN A 256 14.72 4.03 -20.64
CA GLN A 256 16.02 4.68 -20.73
C GLN A 256 17.18 3.69 -20.70
N ARG A 257 17.12 2.68 -19.82
CA ARG A 257 18.14 1.63 -19.76
C ARG A 257 18.19 0.76 -21.01
N ARG A 258 17.03 0.61 -21.67
CA ARG A 258 16.91 -0.05 -22.99
C ARG A 258 17.40 0.81 -24.14
N GLN A 259 17.85 2.04 -23.87
CA GLN A 259 18.24 3.04 -24.87
C GLN A 259 17.08 3.41 -25.81
N GLN A 260 15.85 3.44 -25.27
CA GLN A 260 14.62 3.82 -25.97
C GLN A 260 14.11 5.17 -25.44
N PRO A 261 14.78 6.31 -25.79
CA PRO A 261 14.46 7.61 -25.20
C PRO A 261 13.06 8.12 -25.58
N ALA A 262 12.54 7.75 -26.73
CA ALA A 262 11.19 8.12 -27.15
C ALA A 262 10.13 7.43 -26.30
N ALA A 263 10.27 6.12 -26.06
CA ALA A 263 9.37 5.37 -25.18
C ALA A 263 9.48 5.84 -23.70
N ALA A 264 10.70 6.14 -23.25
CA ALA A 264 10.91 6.70 -21.91
C ALA A 264 10.17 8.04 -21.72
N ARG A 265 10.25 8.92 -22.73
CA ARG A 265 9.54 10.21 -22.73
C ARG A 265 8.03 10.01 -22.61
N GLU A 266 7.44 9.11 -23.38
CA GLU A 266 6.00 8.82 -23.33
C GLU A 266 5.55 8.41 -21.91
N PHE A 267 6.29 7.51 -21.27
CA PHE A 267 5.99 7.10 -19.88
C PHE A 267 6.12 8.27 -18.89
N TYR A 268 7.13 9.11 -19.02
CA TYR A 268 7.30 10.27 -18.14
C TYR A 268 6.22 11.34 -18.35
N GLU A 269 5.79 11.59 -19.58
CA GLU A 269 4.70 12.50 -19.87
C GLU A 269 3.39 12.02 -19.25
N ARG A 270 3.10 10.72 -19.34
CA ARG A 270 1.96 10.10 -18.66
C ARG A 270 2.07 10.21 -17.13
N ALA A 271 3.23 9.95 -16.56
CA ALA A 271 3.48 10.12 -15.12
C ALA A 271 3.26 11.57 -14.67
N LEU A 272 3.72 12.55 -15.49
CA LEU A 272 3.55 13.97 -15.22
C LEU A 272 2.06 14.36 -15.16
N VAL A 273 1.26 13.88 -16.10
CA VAL A 273 -0.20 14.12 -16.10
C VAL A 273 -0.84 13.59 -14.82
N VAL A 274 -0.46 12.37 -14.38
CA VAL A 274 -0.99 11.78 -13.15
C VAL A 274 -0.55 12.56 -11.90
N TYR A 275 0.73 12.96 -11.80
CA TYR A 275 1.21 13.79 -10.69
C TYR A 275 0.47 15.12 -10.59
N GLN A 276 0.21 15.77 -11.73
CA GLN A 276 -0.53 17.04 -11.78
C GLN A 276 -1.98 16.85 -11.35
N ALA A 277 -2.66 15.83 -11.87
CA ALA A 277 -4.04 15.52 -11.53
C ALA A 277 -4.20 15.15 -10.05
N ALA A 278 -3.18 14.52 -9.44
CA ALA A 278 -3.15 14.14 -8.03
C ALA A 278 -2.68 15.29 -7.11
N GLY A 279 -2.34 16.47 -7.63
CA GLY A 279 -1.85 17.60 -6.82
C GLY A 279 -0.43 17.43 -6.26
N LEU A 280 0.36 16.49 -6.80
CA LEU A 280 1.72 16.16 -6.33
C LEU A 280 2.75 17.10 -6.99
N ALA A 281 2.68 18.38 -6.67
CA ALA A 281 3.41 19.46 -7.35
C ALA A 281 4.94 19.28 -7.35
N VAL A 282 5.52 18.84 -6.24
CA VAL A 282 6.98 18.63 -6.11
C VAL A 282 7.45 17.51 -7.05
N ALA A 283 6.74 16.39 -7.09
CA ALA A 283 7.05 15.26 -7.98
C ALA A 283 6.87 15.65 -9.46
N ALA A 284 5.80 16.39 -9.77
CA ALA A 284 5.56 16.90 -11.11
C ALA A 284 6.69 17.82 -11.60
N GLU A 285 7.19 18.73 -10.73
CA GLU A 285 8.28 19.62 -11.09
C GLU A 285 9.59 18.88 -11.29
N SER A 286 9.93 17.96 -10.40
CA SER A 286 11.10 17.09 -10.57
C SER A 286 11.08 16.34 -11.90
N LEU A 287 9.91 15.84 -12.31
CA LEU A 287 9.75 15.12 -13.57
C LEU A 287 9.82 16.03 -14.80
N ARG A 288 9.35 17.29 -14.72
CA ARG A 288 9.53 18.28 -15.80
C ARG A 288 11.02 18.56 -16.07
N VAL A 289 11.81 18.75 -15.01
CA VAL A 289 13.27 18.94 -15.14
C VAL A 289 13.89 17.73 -15.86
N ARG A 290 13.47 16.52 -15.51
CA ARG A 290 13.96 15.29 -16.12
C ARG A 290 13.58 15.18 -17.61
N LEU A 291 12.36 15.52 -17.96
CA LEU A 291 11.88 15.55 -19.35
C LEU A 291 12.64 16.58 -20.20
N ALA A 292 12.94 17.76 -19.66
CA ALA A 292 13.73 18.79 -20.32
C ALA A 292 15.16 18.29 -20.63
N ALA A 293 15.79 17.60 -19.68
CA ALA A 293 17.13 17.01 -19.87
C ALA A 293 17.16 15.96 -21.00
N LEU A 294 16.09 15.15 -21.13
CA LEU A 294 15.97 14.20 -22.26
C LEU A 294 15.88 14.88 -23.62
N GLY A 295 15.24 16.06 -23.68
CA GLY A 295 15.12 16.83 -24.93
C GLY A 295 16.44 17.39 -25.41
N SER A 296 17.31 17.83 -24.50
CA SER A 296 18.62 18.39 -24.82
C SER A 296 19.62 17.36 -25.32
N THR A 297 19.55 16.11 -24.82
CA THR A 297 20.43 15.01 -25.28
C THR A 297 20.05 14.49 -26.65
N ALA A 298 18.80 14.60 -27.07
CA ALA A 298 18.33 14.22 -28.42
C ALA A 298 18.73 15.26 -29.50
N ALA A 299 18.83 16.54 -29.12
CA ALA A 299 19.20 17.61 -30.05
C ALA A 299 20.72 17.76 -30.27
N GLY A 300 21.55 17.12 -29.46
CA GLY A 300 23.01 17.22 -29.48
C GLY A 300 23.77 16.08 -30.13
N ARG A 301 23.13 15.16 -30.84
CA ARG A 301 23.79 14.14 -31.67
C ARG A 301 23.71 14.54 -33.14
N PRO A 302 24.85 14.93 -33.79
CA PRO A 302 24.94 15.14 -35.21
C PRO A 302 24.82 13.82 -35.99
#